data_b80911ad283e25dacb39bfafbe8cc344
#
_entry.id   b80911ad283e25dacb39bfafbe8cc344
#
_cell.length_a   1.000
_cell.length_b   1.000
_cell.length_c   1.000
_cell.angle_alpha   90.00
_cell.angle_beta   90.00
_cell.angle_gamma   90.00
#
_symmetry.space_group_name_H-M   'P 1'
#
loop_
_entity.id
_entity.type
_entity.pdbx_description
1 polymer ?
#
loop_
_entity_poly.entity_id
_entity_poly.type
_entity_poly.pdbx_seq_one_letter_code
_entity_poly.pdbx_strand_id
1 'polypeptide(L)'
;LDLHLNYVPAGRTLPDYPGGQVSEGRFRLTPEWSYAVSPNVELGAYLPLTTIDRNGKAEIGGVKGRIKFVATRPEGRDWFWGLNLEVGRVRRDLDINRWNAELKGILGVRKGPWPLASNFNFGWVVSGPQRGSPDMQLALKGSYSLDEDTAIGLESFTGLGTTKAFGRLSRNDQQIFAVIDKTLGRWDFDLGLGHGYGAPEDNWIVKLIVGVPIGG
;
A
#
# COMPACT_ATOMS: atom_id res chain seq x y z
N LEU A 1 2.70 -15.62 -0.81
CA LEU A 1 1.38 -15.04 -1.06
C LEU A 1 1.01 -14.12 0.09
N ASP A 2 0.71 -12.85 -0.20
CA ASP A 2 0.16 -11.91 0.77
C ASP A 2 -1.29 -11.60 0.41
N LEU A 3 -2.18 -11.69 1.38
CA LEU A 3 -3.58 -11.33 1.24
C LEU A 3 -3.78 -9.95 1.86
N HIS A 4 -3.98 -8.92 1.03
CA HIS A 4 -4.27 -7.56 1.47
C HIS A 4 -5.77 -7.37 1.59
N LEU A 5 -6.25 -7.11 2.81
CA LEU A 5 -7.64 -6.82 3.12
C LEU A 5 -7.72 -5.40 3.66
N ASN A 6 -8.65 -4.61 3.10
CA ASN A 6 -8.91 -3.26 3.56
C ASN A 6 -10.41 -3.03 3.61
N TYR A 7 -10.90 -2.48 4.71
CA TYR A 7 -12.29 -2.08 4.90
C TYR A 7 -12.36 -0.61 5.33
N VAL A 8 -13.27 0.14 4.74
CA VAL A 8 -13.48 1.56 5.02
C VAL A 8 -14.86 1.72 5.69
N PRO A 9 -14.96 1.63 7.04
CA PRO A 9 -16.23 1.79 7.74
C PRO A 9 -16.80 3.20 7.64
N ALA A 10 -15.94 4.22 7.50
CA ALA A 10 -16.34 5.60 7.29
C ALA A 10 -15.40 6.26 6.28
N GLY A 11 -15.94 6.69 5.15
CA GLY A 11 -15.18 7.26 4.05
C GLY A 11 -16.03 8.21 3.20
N ARG A 12 -15.62 8.40 1.95
CA ARG A 12 -16.36 9.24 1.01
C ARG A 12 -17.70 8.59 0.63
N THR A 13 -18.74 9.39 0.72
CA THR A 13 -20.11 9.02 0.31
C THR A 13 -20.45 9.48 -1.12
N LEU A 14 -19.61 10.34 -1.70
CA LEU A 14 -19.73 10.81 -3.07
C LEU A 14 -18.52 10.35 -3.91
N PRO A 15 -18.73 9.98 -5.18
CA PRO A 15 -17.65 9.60 -6.07
C PRO A 15 -16.88 10.85 -6.55
N ASP A 16 -15.56 10.70 -6.82
CA ASP A 16 -14.70 11.79 -7.34
C ASP A 16 -15.03 12.18 -8.77
N TYR A 17 -15.63 11.28 -9.52
CA TYR A 17 -16.03 11.48 -10.91
C TYR A 17 -17.27 10.65 -11.22
N PRO A 18 -18.03 11.02 -12.27
CA PRO A 18 -19.23 10.28 -12.66
C PRO A 18 -18.95 8.81 -12.98
N GLY A 19 -19.59 7.91 -12.22
CA GLY A 19 -19.41 6.47 -12.31
C GLY A 19 -18.25 5.92 -11.50
N GLY A 20 -17.58 6.74 -10.68
CA GLY A 20 -16.61 6.30 -9.70
C GLY A 20 -17.27 5.60 -8.51
N GLN A 21 -16.52 4.71 -7.84
CA GLN A 21 -16.98 4.07 -6.59
C GLN A 21 -16.75 5.01 -5.40
N VAL A 22 -17.69 4.98 -4.45
CA VAL A 22 -17.49 5.57 -3.12
C VAL A 22 -16.61 4.68 -2.27
N SER A 23 -15.93 5.24 -1.29
CA SER A 23 -15.08 4.45 -0.41
C SER A 23 -15.80 3.95 0.83
N GLU A 24 -16.83 4.66 1.31
CA GLU A 24 -17.59 4.24 2.49
C GLU A 24 -18.23 2.86 2.31
N GLY A 25 -18.03 1.98 3.29
CA GLY A 25 -18.52 0.61 3.29
C GLY A 25 -17.82 -0.32 2.28
N ARG A 26 -16.75 0.13 1.64
CA ARG A 26 -16.01 -0.68 0.66
C ARG A 26 -15.02 -1.60 1.34
N PHE A 27 -15.06 -2.86 0.95
CA PHE A 27 -14.06 -3.87 1.28
C PHE A 27 -13.21 -4.18 0.05
N ARG A 28 -11.91 -4.30 0.22
CA ARG A 28 -10.96 -4.73 -0.81
C ARG A 28 -10.25 -5.99 -0.37
N LEU A 29 -10.13 -6.95 -1.27
CA LEU A 29 -9.30 -8.13 -1.12
C LEU A 29 -8.37 -8.22 -2.33
N THR A 30 -7.08 -8.24 -2.07
CA THR A 30 -6.05 -8.28 -3.11
C THR A 30 -5.02 -9.33 -2.77
N PRO A 31 -5.06 -10.52 -3.37
CA PRO A 31 -3.95 -11.45 -3.34
C PRO A 31 -2.74 -10.87 -4.07
N GLU A 32 -1.59 -10.88 -3.43
CA GLU A 32 -0.29 -10.55 -3.99
C GLU A 32 0.55 -11.83 -4.08
N TRP A 33 0.77 -12.28 -5.29
CA TRP A 33 1.64 -13.40 -5.59
C TRP A 33 3.05 -12.89 -5.81
N SER A 34 4.04 -13.48 -5.15
CA SER A 34 5.44 -13.08 -5.29
C SER A 34 6.35 -14.28 -5.46
N TYR A 35 7.37 -14.10 -6.29
CA TYR A 35 8.36 -15.12 -6.60
C TYR A 35 9.75 -14.49 -6.67
N ALA A 36 10.67 -14.99 -5.83
CA ALA A 36 12.07 -14.57 -5.84
C ALA A 36 12.80 -15.23 -7.02
N VAL A 37 13.16 -14.42 -8.03
CA VAL A 37 13.93 -14.88 -9.20
C VAL A 37 15.44 -14.86 -8.94
N SER A 38 15.88 -14.10 -7.94
CA SER A 38 17.25 -14.08 -7.43
C SER A 38 17.25 -13.57 -5.97
N PRO A 39 18.37 -13.63 -5.25
CA PRO A 39 18.46 -13.10 -3.88
C PRO A 39 18.06 -11.63 -3.74
N ASN A 40 18.13 -10.86 -4.83
CA ASN A 40 17.87 -9.43 -4.81
C ASN A 40 16.64 -9.01 -5.61
N VAL A 41 16.06 -9.91 -6.42
CA VAL A 41 14.96 -9.56 -7.34
C VAL A 41 13.77 -10.46 -7.12
N GLU A 42 12.62 -9.84 -6.96
CA GLU A 42 11.34 -10.49 -6.81
C GLU A 42 10.37 -9.97 -7.88
N LEU A 43 9.67 -10.88 -8.54
CA LEU A 43 8.53 -10.58 -9.39
C LEU A 43 7.25 -10.79 -8.59
N GLY A 44 6.26 -9.93 -8.81
CA GLY A 44 4.98 -10.04 -8.14
C GLY A 44 3.80 -9.68 -9.05
N ALA A 45 2.63 -10.15 -8.65
CA ALA A 45 1.37 -9.81 -9.28
C ALA A 45 0.26 -9.67 -8.23
N TYR A 46 -0.49 -8.60 -8.31
CA TYR A 46 -1.73 -8.38 -7.56
C TYR A 46 -2.90 -8.84 -8.42
N LEU A 47 -3.47 -10.00 -8.08
CA LEU A 47 -4.42 -10.67 -8.96
C LEU A 47 -5.32 -11.65 -8.18
N PRO A 48 -6.66 -11.51 -8.22
CA PRO A 48 -7.41 -10.36 -8.72
C PRO A 48 -7.47 -9.22 -7.70
N LEU A 49 -7.51 -7.97 -8.16
CA LEU A 49 -7.94 -6.85 -7.33
C LEU A 49 -9.45 -6.94 -7.19
N THR A 50 -9.94 -7.34 -6.02
CA THR A 50 -11.38 -7.52 -5.77
C THR A 50 -11.90 -6.41 -4.87
N THR A 51 -13.05 -5.83 -5.23
CA THR A 51 -13.78 -4.87 -4.40
C THR A 51 -15.17 -5.40 -4.10
N ILE A 52 -15.63 -5.21 -2.87
CA ILE A 52 -17.01 -5.44 -2.47
C ILE A 52 -17.54 -4.10 -1.98
N ASP A 53 -18.60 -3.59 -2.63
CA ASP A 53 -19.21 -2.32 -2.26
C ASP A 53 -20.10 -2.47 -1.00
N ARG A 54 -20.59 -1.35 -0.49
CA ARG A 54 -21.49 -1.31 0.69
C ARG A 54 -22.80 -2.10 0.52
N ASN A 55 -23.18 -2.44 -0.70
CA ASN A 55 -24.38 -3.23 -1.01
C ASN A 55 -24.05 -4.73 -1.15
N GLY A 56 -22.80 -5.13 -0.92
CA GLY A 56 -22.34 -6.51 -1.05
C GLY A 56 -22.01 -6.94 -2.49
N LYS A 57 -22.01 -6.03 -3.46
CA LYS A 57 -21.65 -6.37 -4.84
C LYS A 57 -20.14 -6.55 -4.96
N ALA A 58 -19.73 -7.78 -5.25
CA ALA A 58 -18.34 -8.14 -5.47
C ALA A 58 -17.97 -8.00 -6.96
N GLU A 59 -16.83 -7.35 -7.24
CA GLU A 59 -16.33 -7.13 -8.58
C GLU A 59 -14.81 -7.22 -8.67
N ILE A 60 -14.31 -7.83 -9.74
CA ILE A 60 -12.88 -7.83 -10.04
C ILE A 60 -12.52 -6.45 -10.62
N GLY A 61 -11.72 -5.69 -9.88
CA GLY A 61 -11.36 -4.32 -10.19
C GLY A 61 -10.16 -4.15 -11.09
N GLY A 62 -9.30 -5.17 -11.23
CA GLY A 62 -8.11 -5.04 -12.06
C GLY A 62 -7.00 -6.01 -11.73
N VAL A 63 -5.82 -5.73 -12.27
CA VAL A 63 -4.57 -6.47 -12.07
C VAL A 63 -3.40 -5.51 -12.04
N LYS A 64 -2.34 -5.86 -11.28
CA LYS A 64 -1.05 -5.17 -11.30
C LYS A 64 0.08 -6.19 -11.36
N GLY A 65 1.14 -5.87 -12.09
CA GLY A 65 2.43 -6.55 -12.02
C GLY A 65 3.45 -5.68 -11.29
N ARG A 66 4.44 -6.31 -10.65
CA ARG A 66 5.55 -5.61 -10.02
C ARG A 66 6.88 -6.32 -10.20
N ILE A 67 7.93 -5.53 -10.15
CA ILE A 67 9.29 -5.99 -9.96
C ILE A 67 9.90 -5.24 -8.79
N LYS A 68 10.45 -5.97 -7.82
CA LYS A 68 11.09 -5.41 -6.64
C LYS A 68 12.55 -5.84 -6.61
N PHE A 69 13.42 -4.88 -6.40
CA PHE A 69 14.83 -5.06 -6.13
C PHE A 69 15.12 -4.64 -4.69
N VAL A 70 15.84 -5.49 -3.95
CA VAL A 70 16.37 -5.15 -2.63
C VAL A 70 17.87 -5.36 -2.66
N ALA A 71 18.63 -4.32 -2.38
CA ALA A 71 20.08 -4.40 -2.35
C ALA A 71 20.54 -5.33 -1.24
N THR A 72 21.58 -6.12 -1.52
CA THR A 72 22.24 -6.93 -0.50
C THR A 72 22.67 -6.05 0.66
N ARG A 73 22.24 -6.41 1.86
CA ARG A 73 22.59 -5.66 3.06
C ARG A 73 24.09 -5.79 3.31
N PRO A 74 24.83 -4.67 3.38
CA PRO A 74 26.26 -4.74 3.70
C PRO A 74 26.46 -5.33 5.10
N GLU A 75 27.48 -6.16 5.26
CA GLU A 75 27.80 -6.77 6.55
C GLU A 75 28.04 -5.69 7.63
N GLY A 76 27.48 -5.92 8.82
CA GLY A 76 27.54 -4.97 9.94
C GLY A 76 26.73 -3.68 9.78
N ARG A 77 25.88 -3.56 8.78
CA ARG A 77 25.00 -2.41 8.61
C ARG A 77 23.57 -2.74 9.04
N ASP A 78 22.92 -1.78 9.67
CA ASP A 78 21.53 -1.91 10.15
C ASP A 78 20.49 -1.44 9.12
N TRP A 79 20.92 -0.89 8.00
CA TRP A 79 20.05 -0.35 6.97
C TRP A 79 20.08 -1.17 5.68
N PHE A 80 19.02 -1.10 4.93
CA PHE A 80 18.86 -1.64 3.57
C PHE A 80 18.06 -0.68 2.70
N TRP A 81 18.19 -0.84 1.40
CA TRP A 81 17.42 -0.07 0.45
C TRP A 81 16.92 -0.95 -0.70
N GLY A 82 15.92 -0.48 -1.41
CA GLY A 82 15.36 -1.17 -2.55
C GLY A 82 14.57 -0.25 -3.45
N LEU A 83 14.15 -0.81 -4.56
CA LEU A 83 13.26 -0.18 -5.53
C LEU A 83 12.13 -1.15 -5.87
N ASN A 84 10.94 -0.63 -6.07
CA ASN A 84 9.80 -1.41 -6.52
C ASN A 84 9.06 -0.64 -7.62
N LEU A 85 8.90 -1.26 -8.77
CA LEU A 85 8.12 -0.73 -9.89
C LEU A 85 6.85 -1.55 -10.03
N GLU A 86 5.72 -0.87 -10.02
CA GLU A 86 4.40 -1.44 -10.26
C GLU A 86 3.77 -0.85 -11.51
N VAL A 87 3.10 -1.69 -12.30
CA VAL A 87 2.29 -1.26 -13.43
C VAL A 87 0.99 -2.04 -13.40
N GLY A 88 -0.13 -1.35 -13.51
CA GLY A 88 -1.41 -2.02 -13.42
C GLY A 88 -2.50 -1.38 -14.26
N ARG A 89 -3.55 -2.18 -14.46
CA ARG A 89 -4.78 -1.76 -15.08
C ARG A 89 -5.93 -2.01 -14.13
N VAL A 90 -6.71 -0.95 -13.86
CA VAL A 90 -7.91 -1.03 -13.03
C VAL A 90 -9.16 -0.68 -13.84
N ARG A 91 -10.32 -1.03 -13.29
CA ARG A 91 -11.61 -0.63 -13.86
C ARG A 91 -11.79 0.87 -13.71
N ARG A 92 -12.58 1.44 -14.63
CA ARG A 92 -12.85 2.88 -14.66
C ARG A 92 -13.58 3.41 -13.42
N ASP A 93 -14.37 2.59 -12.76
CA ASP A 93 -15.06 2.96 -11.52
C ASP A 93 -14.14 3.05 -10.30
N LEU A 94 -12.93 2.44 -10.37
CA LEU A 94 -11.89 2.54 -9.34
C LEU A 94 -10.89 3.67 -9.60
N ASP A 95 -10.60 3.94 -10.87
CA ASP A 95 -9.76 5.04 -11.33
C ASP A 95 -10.17 5.43 -12.74
N ILE A 96 -10.40 6.72 -12.95
CA ILE A 96 -10.73 7.26 -14.27
C ILE A 96 -9.63 7.00 -15.29
N ASN A 97 -8.37 6.95 -14.83
CA ASN A 97 -7.20 6.57 -15.61
C ASN A 97 -6.90 5.10 -15.37
N ARG A 98 -7.23 4.28 -16.34
CA ARG A 98 -7.20 2.81 -16.18
C ARG A 98 -5.80 2.22 -16.06
N TRP A 99 -4.79 2.84 -16.62
CA TRP A 99 -3.41 2.37 -16.58
C TRP A 99 -2.54 3.32 -15.79
N ASN A 100 -2.00 2.80 -14.70
CA ASN A 100 -1.14 3.54 -13.78
C ASN A 100 0.15 2.78 -13.53
N ALA A 101 1.20 3.52 -13.22
CA ALA A 101 2.46 2.98 -12.76
C ALA A 101 2.93 3.72 -11.51
N GLU A 102 3.71 3.03 -10.68
CA GLU A 102 4.29 3.59 -9.46
C GLU A 102 5.71 3.07 -9.28
N LEU A 103 6.64 3.96 -8.99
CA LEU A 103 7.98 3.64 -8.54
C LEU A 103 8.11 3.96 -7.06
N LYS A 104 8.56 2.99 -6.26
CA LYS A 104 8.82 3.16 -4.82
C LYS A 104 10.31 3.05 -4.56
N GLY A 105 10.88 4.06 -3.94
CA GLY A 105 12.17 3.97 -3.28
C GLY A 105 11.97 3.49 -1.85
N ILE A 106 12.64 2.42 -1.46
CA ILE A 106 12.50 1.76 -0.16
C ILE A 106 13.78 2.00 0.65
N LEU A 107 13.64 2.42 1.90
CA LEU A 107 14.73 2.50 2.85
C LEU A 107 14.27 1.92 4.19
N GLY A 108 15.04 1.00 4.76
CA GLY A 108 14.74 0.41 6.05
C GLY A 108 15.96 0.37 6.97
N VAL A 109 15.72 0.41 8.28
CA VAL A 109 16.70 0.32 9.34
C VAL A 109 16.18 -0.64 10.41
N ARG A 110 17.04 -1.53 10.91
CA ARG A 110 16.75 -2.38 12.08
C ARG A 110 17.83 -2.16 13.12
N LYS A 111 17.51 -1.46 14.19
CA LYS A 111 18.43 -1.20 15.29
C LYS A 111 17.82 -1.65 16.61
N GLY A 112 18.29 -2.78 17.12
CA GLY A 112 17.71 -3.40 18.30
C GLY A 112 16.21 -3.70 18.10
N PRO A 113 15.34 -3.35 19.05
CA PRO A 113 13.92 -3.63 18.96
C PRO A 113 13.15 -2.64 18.06
N TRP A 114 13.84 -1.73 17.34
CA TRP A 114 13.25 -0.67 16.55
C TRP A 114 13.44 -0.88 15.05
N PRO A 115 12.57 -1.63 14.35
CA PRO A 115 12.49 -1.59 12.91
C PRO A 115 11.81 -0.30 12.44
N LEU A 116 12.46 0.38 11.48
CA LEU A 116 11.96 1.57 10.82
C LEU A 116 11.98 1.35 9.32
N ALA A 117 10.95 1.77 8.61
CA ALA A 117 10.89 1.71 7.15
C ALA A 117 10.29 2.98 6.57
N SER A 118 10.74 3.34 5.40
CA SER A 118 10.16 4.41 4.59
C SER A 118 10.07 4.00 3.14
N ASN A 119 8.96 4.40 2.49
CA ASN A 119 8.78 4.31 1.05
C ASN A 119 8.49 5.70 0.50
N PHE A 120 9.26 6.13 -0.49
CA PHE A 120 8.93 7.28 -1.29
C PHE A 120 8.29 6.79 -2.59
N ASN A 121 7.00 7.07 -2.75
CA ASN A 121 6.19 6.62 -3.87
C ASN A 121 6.06 7.76 -4.90
N PHE A 122 6.27 7.41 -6.15
CA PHE A 122 6.15 8.30 -7.29
C PHE A 122 5.20 7.64 -8.30
N GLY A 123 3.97 8.15 -8.38
CA GLY A 123 2.88 7.62 -9.20
C GLY A 123 2.68 8.43 -10.48
N TRP A 124 2.32 7.77 -11.58
CA TRP A 124 1.93 8.46 -12.81
C TRP A 124 0.93 7.67 -13.65
N VAL A 125 0.16 8.41 -14.43
CA VAL A 125 -0.79 7.84 -15.39
C VAL A 125 -0.06 7.40 -16.66
N VAL A 126 -0.07 6.10 -16.95
CA VAL A 126 0.45 5.54 -18.20
C VAL A 126 -0.52 5.81 -19.33
N SER A 127 -1.83 5.56 -19.12
CA SER A 127 -2.88 5.79 -20.11
C SER A 127 -4.22 6.06 -19.45
N GLY A 128 -4.89 7.13 -19.88
CA GLY A 128 -6.19 7.53 -19.38
C GLY A 128 -6.61 8.90 -19.92
N PRO A 129 -7.86 9.30 -19.66
CA PRO A 129 -8.41 10.58 -20.15
C PRO A 129 -7.90 11.80 -19.37
N GLN A 130 -7.46 11.62 -18.11
CA GLN A 130 -7.00 12.71 -17.23
C GLN A 130 -5.54 12.50 -16.83
N ARG A 131 -4.63 12.73 -17.76
CA ARG A 131 -3.19 12.67 -17.48
C ARG A 131 -2.78 13.93 -16.73
N GLY A 132 -2.40 13.75 -15.48
CA GLY A 132 -1.86 14.80 -14.63
C GLY A 132 -0.34 14.75 -14.52
N SER A 133 0.20 15.66 -13.69
CA SER A 133 1.59 15.56 -13.23
C SER A 133 1.70 14.37 -12.28
N PRO A 134 2.85 13.67 -12.25
CA PRO A 134 3.07 12.59 -11.30
C PRO A 134 2.81 13.03 -9.86
N ASP A 135 2.17 12.17 -9.08
CA ASP A 135 1.93 12.34 -7.66
C ASP A 135 3.05 11.73 -6.83
N MET A 136 3.18 12.23 -5.62
CA MET A 136 4.20 11.80 -4.67
C MET A 136 3.58 11.53 -3.31
N GLN A 137 4.05 10.45 -2.67
CA GLN A 137 3.64 10.09 -1.32
C GLN A 137 4.86 9.59 -0.54
N LEU A 138 4.91 9.93 0.74
CA LEU A 138 5.85 9.36 1.70
C LEU A 138 5.07 8.43 2.63
N ALA A 139 5.46 7.16 2.67
CA ALA A 139 4.98 6.20 3.64
C ALA A 139 6.08 5.88 4.66
N LEU A 140 5.74 5.92 5.94
CA LEU A 140 6.65 5.63 7.04
C LEU A 140 6.03 4.55 7.94
N LYS A 141 6.85 3.61 8.41
CA LYS A 141 6.49 2.66 9.46
C LYS A 141 7.57 2.69 10.52
N GLY A 142 7.19 2.87 11.77
CA GLY A 142 8.05 2.70 12.94
C GLY A 142 7.39 1.74 13.91
N SER A 143 8.12 0.69 14.32
CA SER A 143 7.59 -0.33 15.24
C SER A 143 8.54 -0.56 16.41
N TYR A 144 8.02 -1.20 17.43
CA TYR A 144 8.77 -1.71 18.57
C TYR A 144 8.47 -3.19 18.73
N SER A 145 9.50 -4.03 18.67
CA SER A 145 9.40 -5.47 18.89
C SER A 145 9.22 -5.76 20.38
N LEU A 146 8.06 -6.32 20.74
CA LEU A 146 7.73 -6.74 22.11
C LEU A 146 8.39 -8.08 22.42
N ASP A 147 8.40 -8.97 21.45
CA ASP A 147 9.04 -10.28 21.45
C ASP A 147 9.50 -10.66 20.02
N GLU A 148 9.90 -11.92 19.80
CA GLU A 148 10.38 -12.41 18.49
C GLU A 148 9.26 -12.43 17.43
N ASP A 149 8.01 -12.58 17.86
CA ASP A 149 6.85 -12.77 16.99
C ASP A 149 5.88 -11.58 16.99
N THR A 150 6.09 -10.58 17.85
CA THR A 150 5.12 -9.50 18.06
C THR A 150 5.79 -8.14 18.02
N ALA A 151 5.27 -7.24 17.20
CA ALA A 151 5.62 -5.84 17.23
C ALA A 151 4.37 -4.94 17.21
N ILE A 152 4.48 -3.77 17.82
CA ILE A 152 3.47 -2.72 17.74
C ILE A 152 4.07 -1.48 17.10
N GLY A 153 3.30 -0.71 16.39
CA GLY A 153 3.85 0.44 15.69
C GLY A 153 2.84 1.45 15.20
N LEU A 154 3.39 2.43 14.51
CA LEU A 154 2.64 3.43 13.77
C LEU A 154 3.07 3.42 12.30
N GLU A 155 2.09 3.62 11.43
CA GLU A 155 2.34 3.89 10.02
C GLU A 155 1.72 5.23 9.64
N SER A 156 2.36 5.95 8.73
CA SER A 156 1.78 7.14 8.13
C SER A 156 1.92 7.09 6.62
N PHE A 157 0.88 7.56 5.94
CA PHE A 157 0.87 7.77 4.51
C PHE A 157 0.59 9.24 4.26
N THR A 158 1.59 9.94 3.73
CA THR A 158 1.58 11.39 3.57
C THR A 158 1.60 11.73 2.08
N GLY A 159 0.46 12.11 1.54
CA GLY A 159 0.38 12.69 0.19
C GLY A 159 1.16 14.01 0.15
N LEU A 160 2.16 14.08 -0.72
CA LEU A 160 3.02 15.27 -0.88
C LEU A 160 2.52 16.17 -2.02
N GLY A 161 1.46 15.77 -2.73
CA GLY A 161 0.97 16.44 -3.92
C GLY A 161 1.66 15.95 -5.19
N THR A 162 1.60 16.75 -6.22
CA THR A 162 2.19 16.42 -7.52
C THR A 162 3.52 17.15 -7.73
N THR A 163 4.29 16.72 -8.73
CA THR A 163 5.55 17.39 -9.12
C THR A 163 5.39 18.87 -9.50
N LYS A 164 4.17 19.28 -9.86
CA LYS A 164 3.84 20.69 -10.15
C LYS A 164 3.16 21.44 -9.01
N ALA A 165 2.67 20.72 -7.98
CA ALA A 165 1.95 21.30 -6.85
C ALA A 165 2.34 20.58 -5.55
N PHE A 166 3.62 20.67 -5.20
CA PHE A 166 4.22 20.03 -4.02
C PHE A 166 3.91 20.80 -2.74
N GLY A 167 3.76 20.09 -1.63
CA GLY A 167 3.86 20.61 -0.26
C GLY A 167 2.58 21.16 0.37
N ARG A 168 1.42 21.12 -0.29
CA ARG A 168 0.15 21.53 0.31
C ARG A 168 -0.51 20.35 1.06
N LEU A 169 0.12 19.91 2.16
CA LEU A 169 -0.27 18.69 2.90
C LEU A 169 -1.74 18.67 3.31
N SER A 170 -2.33 19.79 3.74
CA SER A 170 -3.75 19.87 4.11
C SER A 170 -4.74 19.64 2.96
N ARG A 171 -4.26 19.65 1.72
CA ARG A 171 -5.06 19.41 0.51
C ARG A 171 -4.84 18.03 -0.09
N ASN A 172 -3.94 17.25 0.49
CA ASN A 172 -3.62 15.91 0.06
C ASN A 172 -4.11 14.91 1.10
N ASP A 173 -4.32 13.67 0.66
CA ASP A 173 -4.67 12.58 1.53
C ASP A 173 -3.57 12.30 2.55
N GLN A 174 -3.95 12.22 3.80
CA GLN A 174 -3.09 11.95 4.95
C GLN A 174 -3.73 10.87 5.79
N GLN A 175 -2.96 9.85 6.12
CA GLN A 175 -3.46 8.73 6.94
C GLN A 175 -2.42 8.34 7.99
N ILE A 176 -2.88 8.00 9.17
CA ILE A 176 -2.09 7.42 10.25
C ILE A 176 -2.75 6.14 10.74
N PHE A 177 -1.96 5.10 10.96
CA PHE A 177 -2.41 3.80 11.46
C PHE A 177 -1.69 3.44 12.75
N ALA A 178 -2.43 2.92 13.72
CA ALA A 178 -1.88 2.08 14.77
C ALA A 178 -1.85 0.64 14.27
N VAL A 179 -0.71 -0.02 14.37
CA VAL A 179 -0.50 -1.35 13.79
C VAL A 179 0.05 -2.34 14.81
N ILE A 180 -0.31 -3.60 14.62
CA ILE A 180 0.30 -4.74 15.29
C ILE A 180 0.73 -5.75 14.23
N ASP A 181 2.01 -6.13 14.28
CA ASP A 181 2.58 -7.22 13.49
C ASP A 181 2.66 -8.46 14.38
N LYS A 182 2.22 -9.61 13.88
CA LYS A 182 2.23 -10.88 14.60
C LYS A 182 2.57 -12.04 13.68
N THR A 183 3.58 -12.82 14.05
CA THR A 183 3.87 -14.11 13.41
C THR A 183 3.22 -15.24 14.19
N LEU A 184 2.47 -16.08 13.53
CA LEU A 184 1.85 -17.30 14.09
C LEU A 184 2.27 -18.51 13.26
N GLY A 185 3.26 -19.24 13.74
CA GLY A 185 3.87 -20.34 13.01
C GLY A 185 4.56 -19.89 11.73
N ARG A 186 3.94 -20.15 10.57
CA ARG A 186 4.48 -19.75 9.24
C ARG A 186 3.72 -18.57 8.63
N TRP A 187 2.78 -17.99 9.34
CA TRP A 187 1.90 -16.94 8.85
C TRP A 187 2.24 -15.62 9.52
N ASP A 188 2.36 -14.58 8.72
CA ASP A 188 2.59 -13.22 9.19
C ASP A 188 1.30 -12.41 9.06
N PHE A 189 0.99 -11.66 10.11
CA PHE A 189 -0.19 -10.79 10.18
C PHE A 189 0.26 -9.36 10.45
N ASP A 190 -0.24 -8.41 9.67
CA ASP A 190 -0.15 -6.97 9.92
C ASP A 190 -1.57 -6.43 9.99
N LEU A 191 -2.05 -6.15 11.20
CA LEU A 191 -3.36 -5.57 11.46
C LEU A 191 -3.21 -4.09 11.79
N GLY A 192 -3.98 -3.23 11.16
CA GLY A 192 -3.96 -1.79 11.38
C GLY A 192 -5.34 -1.16 11.47
N LEU A 193 -5.48 -0.20 12.39
CA LEU A 193 -6.60 0.72 12.44
C LEU A 193 -6.09 2.12 12.08
N GLY A 194 -6.62 2.67 11.00
CA GLY A 194 -6.19 3.94 10.44
C GLY A 194 -7.23 5.03 10.52
N HIS A 195 -6.75 6.26 10.62
CA HIS A 195 -7.54 7.48 10.54
C HIS A 195 -6.99 8.40 9.46
N GLY A 196 -7.88 8.83 8.55
CA GLY A 196 -7.57 9.82 7.52
C GLY A 196 -7.79 11.24 8.03
N TYR A 197 -6.91 12.15 7.63
CA TYR A 197 -6.96 13.56 7.92
C TYR A 197 -6.40 14.39 6.74
N GLY A 198 -6.57 15.71 6.76
CA GLY A 198 -6.20 16.54 5.59
C GLY A 198 -7.35 16.68 4.61
N ALA A 199 -7.13 16.41 3.32
CA ALA A 199 -8.20 16.32 2.36
C ALA A 199 -9.00 15.03 2.67
N PRO A 200 -10.30 15.13 2.99
CA PRO A 200 -11.05 14.01 3.52
C PRO A 200 -11.32 12.99 2.42
N GLU A 201 -10.61 11.90 2.47
CA GLU A 201 -10.89 10.72 1.65
C GLU A 201 -11.59 9.67 2.50
N ASP A 202 -10.83 8.98 3.35
CA ASP A 202 -11.33 7.91 4.19
C ASP A 202 -11.07 8.25 5.66
N ASN A 203 -12.14 8.43 6.45
CA ASN A 203 -12.02 8.80 7.87
C ASN A 203 -11.49 7.65 8.72
N TRP A 204 -12.00 6.42 8.48
CA TRP A 204 -11.56 5.24 9.20
C TRP A 204 -11.29 4.10 8.24
N ILE A 205 -10.18 3.41 8.46
CA ILE A 205 -9.73 2.30 7.63
C ILE A 205 -9.27 1.18 8.56
N VAL A 206 -9.73 -0.03 8.30
CA VAL A 206 -9.18 -1.26 8.88
C VAL A 206 -8.40 -1.97 7.80
N LYS A 207 -7.12 -2.27 8.06
CA LYS A 207 -6.30 -3.08 7.17
C LYS A 207 -5.89 -4.37 7.86
N LEU A 208 -5.74 -5.42 7.07
CA LEU A 208 -5.12 -6.67 7.47
C LEU A 208 -4.31 -7.20 6.29
N ILE A 209 -3.05 -7.50 6.52
CA ILE A 209 -2.22 -8.25 5.56
C ILE A 209 -1.92 -9.61 6.20
N VAL A 210 -2.12 -10.68 5.43
CA VAL A 210 -1.80 -12.05 5.86
C VAL A 210 -0.78 -12.63 4.90
N GLY A 211 0.45 -12.76 5.37
CA GLY A 211 1.53 -13.43 4.64
C GLY A 211 1.47 -14.95 4.82
N VAL A 212 1.41 -15.66 3.71
CA VAL A 212 1.35 -17.13 3.68
C VAL A 212 2.46 -17.65 2.78
N PRO A 213 3.46 -18.38 3.30
CA PRO A 213 4.45 -19.00 2.43
C PRO A 213 3.79 -20.10 1.59
N ILE A 214 3.90 -19.99 0.27
CA ILE A 214 3.44 -20.96 -0.69
C ILE A 214 4.64 -21.57 -1.41
N GLY A 215 4.79 -22.89 -1.34
CA GLY A 215 5.95 -23.59 -1.86
C GLY A 215 7.04 -23.72 -0.79
N GLY A 216 7.42 -24.91 -0.49
CA GLY A 216 8.52 -25.36 0.34
C GLY A 216 9.25 -26.48 -0.36
#